data_62385df43ed5a6e83662879b226bcf01
#
_entry.id   62385df43ed5a6e83662879b226bcf01
#
_cell.length_a   1.000
_cell.length_b   1.000
_cell.length_c   1.000
_cell.angle_alpha   90.00
_cell.angle_beta   90.00
_cell.angle_gamma   90.00
#
_symmetry.space_group_name_H-M   'P 1'
#
loop_
_entity.id
_entity.type
_entity.pdbx_description
1 polymer ?
#
loop_
_entity_poly.entity_id
_entity_poly.type
_entity_poly.pdbx_seq_one_letter_code
_entity_poly.pdbx_strand_id
1 'polypeptide(L)'
;MFDKKVVDYRGLEVRVSDYANEGIMDILNHAVQGSERGLRFSLQNIAPRIAAYKDRIRFVSLYRKNQITGTVGSCFRVSGQGNLRYPTSYLRYLAFHSIYQSEITWRKRKKLLIKPEKDDSFKQKTLEIFSKPHMLDLNNVFEGDKHIMYAFVESMNERSKNLVHQAGYEYIRSFLTVSFSRFSPKPDKRVVKLREEEKGKMESLLLEYYRDYSFFSTDYSFFGDKYYVLKEGQEIVAGVSAIPSVYTVYEVPGIWGWVMMKVLPKTPYFRRLFRPGEFRYLVFDAIYCRKGHEYLLAKLFESACATEGFHTGLTWLDDHSQLYNKIRTGVKMGALNRMLNAKPGLVYSRFINLSDKEKEYFYNAPAYISGFDFS
;
A
#
# COMPACT_ATOMS: atom_id res chain seq x y z
N MET A 1 -20.02 -0.67 16.33
CA MET A 1 -20.04 -1.46 15.08
C MET A 1 -21.31 -1.13 14.31
N PHE A 2 -21.18 -0.67 13.10
CA PHE A 2 -22.33 -0.47 12.21
C PHE A 2 -22.14 -1.23 10.89
N ASP A 3 -23.26 -1.60 10.26
CA ASP A 3 -23.33 -2.17 8.92
C ASP A 3 -24.60 -1.57 8.26
N LYS A 4 -24.38 -0.68 7.29
CA LYS A 4 -25.42 0.11 6.66
C LYS A 4 -25.57 -0.26 5.19
N LYS A 5 -26.75 -0.66 4.78
CA LYS A 5 -27.09 -0.84 3.37
C LYS A 5 -27.22 0.55 2.71
N VAL A 6 -26.40 0.82 1.71
CA VAL A 6 -26.38 2.11 0.99
C VAL A 6 -26.96 2.00 -0.41
N VAL A 7 -26.92 0.80 -1.02
CA VAL A 7 -27.56 0.52 -2.32
C VAL A 7 -28.27 -0.83 -2.23
N ASP A 8 -29.50 -0.89 -2.74
CA ASP A 8 -30.27 -2.13 -2.90
C ASP A 8 -30.87 -2.15 -4.31
N TYR A 9 -30.54 -3.19 -5.07
CA TYR A 9 -31.03 -3.31 -6.43
C TYR A 9 -31.12 -4.78 -6.89
N ARG A 10 -32.34 -5.30 -7.04
CA ARG A 10 -32.62 -6.64 -7.58
C ARG A 10 -31.77 -7.77 -6.93
N GLY A 11 -31.63 -7.74 -5.59
CA GLY A 11 -30.84 -8.73 -4.85
C GLY A 11 -29.33 -8.53 -4.89
N LEU A 12 -28.87 -7.39 -5.41
CA LEU A 12 -27.53 -6.87 -5.26
C LEU A 12 -27.55 -5.77 -4.22
N GLU A 13 -26.70 -5.84 -3.23
CA GLU A 13 -26.59 -4.85 -2.17
C GLU A 13 -25.19 -4.31 -2.08
N VAL A 14 -25.05 -3.02 -1.74
CA VAL A 14 -23.80 -2.44 -1.29
C VAL A 14 -23.99 -2.03 0.16
N ARG A 15 -23.06 -2.49 1.00
CA ARG A 15 -23.05 -2.16 2.43
C ARG A 15 -21.76 -1.46 2.80
N VAL A 16 -21.86 -0.53 3.74
CA VAL A 16 -20.71 0.12 4.38
C VAL A 16 -20.68 -0.32 5.84
N SER A 17 -19.52 -0.83 6.27
CA SER A 17 -19.29 -1.24 7.66
C SER A 17 -18.01 -0.66 8.23
N ASP A 18 -17.95 -0.47 9.55
CA ASP A 18 -16.76 -0.01 10.28
C ASP A 18 -15.89 -1.16 10.79
N TYR A 19 -16.19 -2.39 10.38
CA TYR A 19 -15.46 -3.60 10.77
C TYR A 19 -15.41 -4.61 9.61
N ALA A 20 -14.37 -5.44 9.62
CA ALA A 20 -14.28 -6.59 8.73
C ALA A 20 -14.98 -7.79 9.39
N ASN A 21 -16.18 -8.14 8.88
CA ASN A 21 -16.86 -9.37 9.29
C ASN A 21 -16.13 -10.62 8.73
N GLU A 22 -16.56 -11.82 9.15
CA GLU A 22 -15.95 -13.09 8.72
C GLU A 22 -15.91 -13.24 7.20
N GLY A 23 -16.96 -12.84 6.48
CA GLY A 23 -17.00 -12.92 5.02
C GLY A 23 -16.01 -11.97 4.34
N ILE A 24 -15.82 -10.76 4.89
CA ILE A 24 -14.77 -9.84 4.42
C ILE A 24 -13.39 -10.43 4.67
N MET A 25 -13.14 -10.93 5.88
CA MET A 25 -11.86 -11.53 6.24
C MET A 25 -11.54 -12.77 5.40
N ASP A 26 -12.54 -13.60 5.11
CA ASP A 26 -12.37 -14.76 4.24
C ASP A 26 -11.93 -14.35 2.83
N ILE A 27 -12.64 -13.38 2.21
CA ILE A 27 -12.25 -12.86 0.89
C ILE A 27 -10.82 -12.30 0.91
N LEU A 28 -10.47 -11.52 1.92
CA LEU A 28 -9.17 -10.87 1.99
C LEU A 28 -8.03 -11.87 2.21
N ASN A 29 -8.22 -12.87 3.05
CA ASN A 29 -7.22 -13.93 3.30
C ASN A 29 -6.94 -14.80 2.07
N HIS A 30 -7.93 -14.96 1.18
CA HIS A 30 -7.80 -15.77 -0.04
C HIS A 30 -7.57 -14.93 -1.31
N ALA A 31 -7.55 -13.60 -1.18
CA ALA A 31 -7.34 -12.70 -2.33
C ALA A 31 -5.94 -12.85 -2.91
N VAL A 32 -5.87 -13.16 -4.20
CA VAL A 32 -4.64 -13.05 -4.98
C VAL A 32 -4.60 -11.69 -5.64
N GLN A 33 -3.63 -10.89 -5.23
CA GLN A 33 -3.40 -9.55 -5.74
C GLN A 33 -2.48 -9.57 -6.97
N GLY A 34 -2.48 -8.46 -7.73
CA GLY A 34 -1.70 -8.33 -8.95
C GLY A 34 -2.47 -8.69 -10.22
N SER A 35 -1.81 -8.54 -11.37
CA SER A 35 -2.38 -8.77 -12.70
C SER A 35 -1.82 -10.04 -13.36
N GLU A 36 -2.49 -10.56 -14.40
CA GLU A 36 -2.06 -11.77 -15.14
C GLU A 36 -0.66 -11.66 -15.77
N ARG A 37 -0.11 -10.45 -15.90
CA ARG A 37 1.22 -10.18 -16.46
C ARG A 37 2.14 -9.44 -15.49
N GLY A 38 1.71 -9.32 -14.25
CA GLY A 38 2.41 -8.67 -13.16
C GLY A 38 2.84 -9.63 -12.06
N LEU A 39 3.27 -9.08 -10.95
CA LEU A 39 3.51 -9.83 -9.73
C LEU A 39 2.17 -10.31 -9.15
N ARG A 40 2.03 -11.63 -8.92
CA ARG A 40 0.85 -12.20 -8.27
C ARG A 40 1.21 -12.77 -6.90
N PHE A 41 0.51 -12.29 -5.89
CA PHE A 41 0.79 -12.67 -4.50
C PHE A 41 -0.47 -12.59 -3.63
N SER A 42 -0.43 -13.24 -2.49
CA SER A 42 -1.38 -13.03 -1.40
C SER A 42 -0.66 -12.50 -0.17
N LEU A 43 -1.34 -11.63 0.56
CA LEU A 43 -0.92 -11.12 1.86
C LEU A 43 -1.22 -12.14 2.94
N GLN A 44 -0.27 -12.35 3.85
CA GLN A 44 -0.48 -13.16 5.04
C GLN A 44 -0.66 -12.24 6.26
N ASN A 45 -1.45 -12.68 7.25
CA ASN A 45 -1.60 -11.99 8.52
C ASN A 45 -2.10 -10.52 8.39
N ILE A 46 -3.15 -10.29 7.60
CA ILE A 46 -3.72 -8.95 7.40
C ILE A 46 -4.50 -8.43 8.61
N ALA A 47 -5.01 -9.32 9.48
CA ALA A 47 -5.86 -8.95 10.61
C ALA A 47 -5.23 -7.90 11.56
N PRO A 48 -3.95 -7.99 11.97
CA PRO A 48 -3.31 -6.95 12.79
C PRO A 48 -3.24 -5.58 12.09
N ARG A 49 -3.13 -5.57 10.75
CA ARG A 49 -3.12 -4.33 9.96
C ARG A 49 -4.49 -3.68 9.94
N ILE A 50 -5.54 -4.48 9.72
CA ILE A 50 -6.92 -4.00 9.77
C ILE A 50 -7.24 -3.47 11.17
N ALA A 51 -6.86 -4.19 12.22
CA ALA A 51 -7.07 -3.77 13.60
C ALA A 51 -6.35 -2.44 13.94
N ALA A 52 -5.20 -2.16 13.31
CA ALA A 52 -4.45 -0.92 13.53
C ALA A 52 -5.18 0.33 13.02
N TYR A 53 -6.08 0.19 12.06
CA TYR A 53 -6.88 1.34 11.59
C TYR A 53 -7.95 1.75 12.60
N LYS A 54 -8.37 0.85 13.50
CA LYS A 54 -9.43 1.11 14.49
C LYS A 54 -10.72 1.62 13.81
N ASP A 55 -11.20 2.79 14.22
CA ASP A 55 -12.37 3.50 13.68
C ASP A 55 -12.11 4.23 12.35
N ARG A 56 -10.88 4.19 11.85
CA ARG A 56 -10.44 4.88 10.62
C ARG A 56 -10.53 4.04 9.35
N ILE A 57 -11.19 2.90 9.38
CA ILE A 57 -11.44 2.10 8.19
C ILE A 57 -12.94 1.92 7.96
N ARG A 58 -13.34 1.95 6.70
CA ARG A 58 -14.68 1.56 6.26
C ARG A 58 -14.57 0.54 5.15
N PHE A 59 -15.35 -0.52 5.24
CA PHE A 59 -15.44 -1.53 4.19
C PHE A 59 -16.69 -1.27 3.36
N VAL A 60 -16.52 -1.08 2.06
CA VAL A 60 -17.60 -1.07 1.08
C VAL A 60 -17.68 -2.45 0.48
N SER A 61 -18.74 -3.18 0.77
CA SER A 61 -18.86 -4.60 0.40
C SER A 61 -20.07 -4.85 -0.48
N LEU A 62 -19.86 -5.66 -1.51
CA LEU A 62 -20.87 -6.08 -2.47
C LEU A 62 -21.47 -7.40 -2.02
N TYR A 63 -22.79 -7.47 -1.91
CA TYR A 63 -23.54 -8.67 -1.60
C TYR A 63 -24.45 -9.07 -2.76
N ARG A 64 -24.57 -10.37 -2.97
CA ARG A 64 -25.54 -10.98 -3.89
C ARG A 64 -26.25 -12.11 -3.16
N LYS A 65 -27.57 -12.04 -3.04
CA LYS A 65 -28.36 -13.04 -2.30
C LYS A 65 -27.77 -13.32 -0.89
N ASN A 66 -27.48 -12.28 -0.14
CA ASN A 66 -26.85 -12.30 1.19
C ASN A 66 -25.42 -12.88 1.27
N GLN A 67 -24.80 -13.22 0.14
CA GLN A 67 -23.40 -13.66 0.09
C GLN A 67 -22.50 -12.50 -0.35
N ILE A 68 -21.40 -12.31 0.34
CA ILE A 68 -20.42 -11.31 -0.03
C ILE A 68 -19.68 -11.73 -1.29
N THR A 69 -19.55 -10.82 -2.26
CA THR A 69 -18.93 -11.10 -3.56
C THR A 69 -17.69 -10.30 -3.83
N GLY A 70 -17.51 -9.22 -3.09
CA GLY A 70 -16.35 -8.36 -3.18
C GLY A 70 -16.35 -7.32 -2.07
N THR A 71 -15.19 -6.77 -1.80
CA THR A 71 -14.98 -5.73 -0.79
C THR A 71 -13.85 -4.79 -1.20
N VAL A 72 -13.88 -3.57 -0.66
CA VAL A 72 -12.78 -2.62 -0.67
C VAL A 72 -12.79 -1.85 0.64
N GLY A 73 -11.61 -1.66 1.22
CA GLY A 73 -11.43 -0.81 2.40
C GLY A 73 -11.13 0.63 2.00
N SER A 74 -11.73 1.59 2.68
CA SER A 74 -11.38 3.00 2.66
C SER A 74 -10.73 3.35 3.99
N CYS A 75 -9.43 3.64 3.97
CA CYS A 75 -8.62 3.93 5.15
C CYS A 75 -8.49 5.44 5.30
N PHE A 76 -9.11 6.00 6.34
CA PHE A 76 -9.11 7.43 6.61
C PHE A 76 -7.84 7.85 7.35
N ARG A 77 -7.28 8.99 6.94
CA ARG A 77 -6.18 9.68 7.61
C ARG A 77 -6.20 11.18 7.31
N VAL A 78 -5.38 11.93 8.02
CA VAL A 78 -5.10 13.32 7.66
C VAL A 78 -3.68 13.38 7.12
N SER A 79 -3.52 13.82 5.88
CA SER A 79 -2.24 13.86 5.19
C SER A 79 -1.83 15.30 4.87
N GLY A 80 -0.51 15.51 4.75
CA GLY A 80 0.07 16.83 4.48
C GLY A 80 0.43 17.61 5.73
N GLN A 81 0.86 18.86 5.57
CA GLN A 81 1.35 19.71 6.66
C GLN A 81 0.88 21.16 6.51
N GLY A 82 0.83 21.87 7.64
CA GLY A 82 0.45 23.27 7.65
C GLY A 82 -0.90 23.53 6.98
N ASN A 83 -0.94 24.50 6.08
CA ASN A 83 -2.14 24.89 5.33
C ASN A 83 -2.51 23.88 4.21
N LEU A 84 -1.66 22.90 3.93
CA LEU A 84 -1.88 21.83 2.93
C LEU A 84 -2.26 20.49 3.60
N ARG A 85 -2.87 20.56 4.76
CA ARG A 85 -3.32 19.39 5.52
C ARG A 85 -4.78 19.10 5.20
N TYR A 86 -5.03 17.93 4.61
CA TYR A 86 -6.36 17.53 4.16
C TYR A 86 -6.79 16.18 4.73
N PRO A 87 -8.10 16.01 4.99
CA PRO A 87 -8.70 14.69 5.18
C PRO A 87 -8.48 13.86 3.92
N THR A 88 -7.98 12.64 4.07
CA THR A 88 -7.72 11.73 2.94
C THR A 88 -8.31 10.36 3.20
N SER A 89 -8.74 9.68 2.14
CA SER A 89 -9.17 8.29 2.15
C SER A 89 -8.37 7.48 1.15
N TYR A 90 -7.60 6.53 1.67
CA TYR A 90 -6.86 5.57 0.86
C TYR A 90 -7.71 4.35 0.55
N LEU A 91 -7.93 4.04 -0.72
CA LEU A 91 -8.64 2.84 -1.15
C LEU A 91 -7.70 1.64 -1.17
N ARG A 92 -7.99 0.65 -0.33
CA ARG A 92 -7.18 -0.55 -0.12
C ARG A 92 -8.08 -1.80 -0.04
N TYR A 93 -7.45 -2.96 -0.05
CA TYR A 93 -8.16 -4.25 0.13
C TYR A 93 -9.23 -4.53 -0.93
N LEU A 94 -9.03 -4.03 -2.17
CA LEU A 94 -9.94 -4.39 -3.26
C LEU A 94 -9.79 -5.88 -3.57
N ALA A 95 -10.81 -6.64 -3.23
CA ALA A 95 -10.84 -8.09 -3.44
C ALA A 95 -12.22 -8.57 -3.86
N PHE A 96 -12.24 -9.62 -4.67
CA PHE A 96 -13.47 -10.30 -5.09
C PHE A 96 -13.37 -11.76 -4.82
N HIS A 97 -14.48 -12.39 -4.46
CA HIS A 97 -14.55 -13.83 -4.24
C HIS A 97 -14.15 -14.59 -5.52
N SER A 98 -13.33 -15.63 -5.38
CA SER A 98 -12.73 -16.38 -6.50
C SER A 98 -13.75 -16.95 -7.49
N ILE A 99 -14.91 -17.40 -7.02
CA ILE A 99 -16.02 -17.92 -7.85
C ILE A 99 -16.50 -16.83 -8.81
N TYR A 100 -16.62 -15.59 -8.35
CA TYR A 100 -17.06 -14.47 -9.20
C TYR A 100 -15.96 -13.98 -10.15
N GLN A 101 -14.70 -14.17 -9.81
CA GLN A 101 -13.59 -13.93 -10.74
C GLN A 101 -13.64 -14.92 -11.92
N SER A 102 -13.89 -16.20 -11.66
CA SER A 102 -14.02 -17.23 -12.69
C SER A 102 -15.27 -17.02 -13.57
N GLU A 103 -16.42 -16.64 -12.98
CA GLU A 103 -17.65 -16.30 -13.73
C GLU A 103 -17.46 -15.08 -14.64
N ILE A 104 -16.77 -14.05 -14.17
CA ILE A 104 -16.46 -12.87 -14.99
C ILE A 104 -15.57 -13.25 -16.18
N THR A 105 -14.60 -14.13 -15.99
CA THR A 105 -13.72 -14.63 -17.05
C THR A 105 -14.49 -15.51 -18.03
N TRP A 106 -15.36 -16.38 -17.54
CA TRP A 106 -16.21 -17.24 -18.36
C TRP A 106 -17.25 -16.42 -19.16
N ARG A 107 -17.91 -15.44 -18.55
CA ARG A 107 -18.84 -14.51 -19.23
C ARG A 107 -18.13 -13.67 -20.29
N LYS A 108 -16.88 -13.27 -20.08
CA LYS A 108 -16.10 -12.59 -21.13
C LYS A 108 -15.83 -13.50 -22.32
N ARG A 109 -15.57 -14.79 -22.12
CA ARG A 109 -15.44 -15.78 -23.22
C ARG A 109 -16.76 -16.05 -23.92
N LYS A 110 -17.91 -16.02 -23.20
CA LYS A 110 -19.24 -16.18 -23.76
C LYS A 110 -19.89 -14.91 -24.32
N LYS A 111 -19.32 -13.71 -24.03
CA LYS A 111 -19.83 -12.40 -24.48
C LYS A 111 -19.76 -12.18 -25.99
N LEU A 112 -19.22 -13.10 -26.74
CA LEU A 112 -19.39 -13.12 -28.21
C LEU A 112 -20.84 -13.41 -28.63
N LEU A 113 -21.76 -13.78 -27.73
CA LEU A 113 -23.10 -14.25 -28.12
C LEU A 113 -24.31 -13.60 -27.40
N ILE A 114 -24.14 -12.81 -26.33
CA ILE A 114 -25.29 -12.18 -25.66
C ILE A 114 -24.88 -10.79 -25.18
N LYS A 115 -25.52 -9.73 -25.74
CA LYS A 115 -25.46 -8.36 -25.19
C LYS A 115 -26.16 -8.39 -23.81
N PRO A 116 -25.46 -8.12 -22.69
CA PRO A 116 -26.16 -7.90 -21.43
C PRO A 116 -26.89 -6.56 -21.54
N GLU A 117 -28.15 -6.48 -21.09
CA GLU A 117 -28.76 -5.22 -20.72
C GLU A 117 -27.80 -4.50 -19.79
N LYS A 118 -27.33 -3.32 -20.21
CA LYS A 118 -26.48 -2.46 -19.42
C LYS A 118 -27.31 -1.89 -18.29
N ASP A 119 -27.26 -2.52 -17.13
CA ASP A 119 -27.76 -1.90 -15.93
C ASP A 119 -26.68 -0.97 -15.36
N ASP A 120 -26.57 0.19 -16.00
CA ASP A 120 -25.59 1.22 -15.62
C ASP A 120 -25.93 1.83 -14.24
N SER A 121 -27.18 1.65 -13.75
CA SER A 121 -27.64 2.31 -12.53
C SER A 121 -27.00 1.75 -11.24
N PHE A 122 -26.88 0.43 -11.09
CA PHE A 122 -26.24 -0.17 -9.91
C PHE A 122 -24.74 0.12 -9.87
N LYS A 123 -24.08 -0.02 -11.02
CA LYS A 123 -22.65 0.27 -11.15
C LYS A 123 -22.37 1.75 -10.85
N GLN A 124 -23.18 2.65 -11.40
CA GLN A 124 -23.04 4.08 -11.20
C GLN A 124 -23.21 4.46 -9.72
N LYS A 125 -24.24 3.94 -9.05
CA LYS A 125 -24.46 4.14 -7.61
C LYS A 125 -23.30 3.59 -6.77
N THR A 126 -22.72 2.44 -7.14
CA THR A 126 -21.57 1.89 -6.45
C THR A 126 -20.32 2.76 -6.63
N LEU A 127 -20.07 3.26 -7.85
CA LEU A 127 -18.97 4.17 -8.14
C LEU A 127 -19.13 5.53 -7.44
N GLU A 128 -20.37 5.98 -7.24
CA GLU A 128 -20.68 7.21 -6.52
C GLU A 128 -20.17 7.16 -5.07
N ILE A 129 -20.23 6.01 -4.38
CA ILE A 129 -19.68 5.83 -3.03
C ILE A 129 -18.18 6.14 -3.01
N PHE A 130 -17.45 5.73 -4.05
CA PHE A 130 -16.00 6.01 -4.17
C PHE A 130 -15.68 7.43 -4.68
N SER A 131 -16.70 8.25 -4.86
CA SER A 131 -16.54 9.65 -5.27
C SER A 131 -17.09 10.63 -4.22
N LYS A 132 -17.82 10.12 -3.23
CA LYS A 132 -18.49 10.92 -2.19
C LYS A 132 -18.10 10.40 -0.79
N PRO A 133 -17.03 10.93 -0.17
CA PRO A 133 -16.52 10.42 1.10
C PRO A 133 -17.52 10.47 2.25
N HIS A 134 -18.49 11.41 2.24
CA HIS A 134 -19.56 11.47 3.24
C HIS A 134 -20.48 10.23 3.23
N MET A 135 -20.57 9.51 2.09
CA MET A 135 -21.34 8.25 1.99
C MET A 135 -20.65 7.08 2.73
N LEU A 136 -19.38 7.24 3.08
CA LEU A 136 -18.62 6.24 3.86
C LEU A 136 -18.92 6.31 5.36
N ASP A 137 -19.76 7.23 5.79
CA ASP A 137 -20.12 7.43 7.21
C ASP A 137 -18.89 7.61 8.11
N LEU A 138 -17.93 8.37 7.60
CA LEU A 138 -16.72 8.75 8.34
C LEU A 138 -17.07 9.87 9.32
N ASN A 139 -16.60 9.74 10.54
CA ASN A 139 -16.76 10.78 11.54
C ASN A 139 -16.13 12.08 11.04
N ASN A 140 -16.87 13.20 11.13
CA ASN A 140 -16.44 14.54 10.73
C ASN A 140 -16.12 14.72 9.23
N VAL A 141 -16.73 13.96 8.34
CA VAL A 141 -16.67 14.19 6.89
C VAL A 141 -18.08 14.48 6.39
N PHE A 142 -18.34 15.72 6.00
CA PHE A 142 -19.64 16.20 5.55
C PHE A 142 -19.65 16.43 4.04
N GLU A 143 -20.85 16.49 3.47
CA GLU A 143 -21.01 16.92 2.08
C GLU A 143 -20.55 18.39 1.96
N GLY A 144 -19.68 18.67 0.99
CA GLY A 144 -19.10 20.01 0.82
C GLY A 144 -17.69 20.18 1.40
N ASP A 145 -17.25 19.29 2.26
CA ASP A 145 -15.90 19.34 2.82
C ASP A 145 -14.82 19.09 1.76
N LYS A 146 -13.65 19.70 1.95
CA LYS A 146 -12.46 19.34 1.18
C LYS A 146 -11.99 17.96 1.58
N HIS A 147 -11.81 17.10 0.58
CA HIS A 147 -11.36 15.74 0.81
C HIS A 147 -10.56 15.21 -0.38
N ILE A 148 -9.62 14.30 -0.11
CA ILE A 148 -8.84 13.63 -1.15
C ILE A 148 -9.03 12.12 -1.02
N MET A 149 -9.52 11.48 -2.06
CA MET A 149 -9.52 10.03 -2.15
C MET A 149 -8.39 9.58 -3.06
N TYR A 150 -7.61 8.57 -2.67
CA TYR A 150 -6.52 8.10 -3.50
C TYR A 150 -6.38 6.58 -3.46
N ALA A 151 -5.75 6.04 -4.50
CA ALA A 151 -5.51 4.61 -4.66
C ALA A 151 -4.15 4.37 -5.31
N PHE A 152 -3.51 3.26 -4.93
CA PHE A 152 -2.33 2.75 -5.61
C PHE A 152 -2.73 1.64 -6.56
N VAL A 153 -2.34 1.77 -7.83
CA VAL A 153 -2.73 0.83 -8.89
C VAL A 153 -1.47 0.36 -9.62
N GLU A 154 -1.32 -0.95 -9.77
CA GLU A 154 -0.25 -1.52 -10.60
C GLU A 154 -0.42 -1.06 -12.06
N SER A 155 0.66 -0.60 -12.72
CA SER A 155 0.58 -0.05 -14.09
C SER A 155 0.03 -1.04 -15.13
N MET A 156 0.18 -2.34 -14.90
CA MET A 156 -0.33 -3.40 -15.77
C MET A 156 -1.78 -3.82 -15.46
N ASN A 157 -2.37 -3.31 -14.37
CA ASN A 157 -3.72 -3.67 -13.94
C ASN A 157 -4.79 -2.80 -14.61
N GLU A 158 -5.10 -3.11 -15.88
CA GLU A 158 -6.09 -2.37 -16.67
C GLU A 158 -7.48 -2.33 -16.01
N ARG A 159 -7.85 -3.39 -15.27
CA ARG A 159 -9.16 -3.44 -14.58
C ARG A 159 -9.25 -2.40 -13.48
N SER A 160 -8.23 -2.32 -12.64
CA SER A 160 -8.18 -1.32 -11.57
C SER A 160 -8.03 0.09 -12.13
N LYS A 161 -7.23 0.30 -13.19
CA LYS A 161 -7.14 1.60 -13.88
C LYS A 161 -8.50 2.06 -14.41
N ASN A 162 -9.21 1.18 -15.11
CA ASN A 162 -10.55 1.50 -15.62
C ASN A 162 -11.55 1.79 -14.50
N LEU A 163 -11.45 1.09 -13.35
CA LEU A 163 -12.32 1.34 -12.20
C LEU A 163 -12.10 2.74 -11.61
N VAL A 164 -10.85 3.11 -11.33
CA VAL A 164 -10.52 4.41 -10.74
C VAL A 164 -10.83 5.55 -11.71
N HIS A 165 -10.59 5.38 -13.02
CA HIS A 165 -10.99 6.38 -14.02
C HIS A 165 -12.51 6.58 -14.07
N GLN A 166 -13.31 5.50 -14.05
CA GLN A 166 -14.77 5.60 -14.02
C GLN A 166 -15.29 6.23 -12.72
N ALA A 167 -14.57 6.11 -11.62
CA ALA A 167 -14.85 6.79 -10.38
C ALA A 167 -14.34 8.25 -10.35
N GLY A 168 -13.74 8.75 -11.45
CA GLY A 168 -13.29 10.13 -11.60
C GLY A 168 -11.95 10.42 -10.91
N TYR A 169 -11.10 9.40 -10.75
CA TYR A 169 -9.73 9.58 -10.26
C TYR A 169 -8.79 9.91 -11.42
N GLU A 170 -7.82 10.75 -11.13
CA GLU A 170 -6.80 11.22 -12.07
C GLU A 170 -5.44 10.65 -11.66
N TYR A 171 -4.62 10.31 -12.65
CA TYR A 171 -3.22 9.95 -12.42
C TYR A 171 -2.43 11.17 -11.97
N ILE A 172 -1.65 11.03 -10.92
CA ILE A 172 -0.81 12.11 -10.40
C ILE A 172 0.67 11.77 -10.34
N ARG A 173 1.05 10.56 -9.91
CA ARG A 173 2.47 10.18 -9.70
C ARG A 173 2.68 8.70 -9.96
N SER A 174 3.95 8.32 -10.11
CA SER A 174 4.39 6.92 -10.11
C SER A 174 5.37 6.64 -8.98
N PHE A 175 5.47 5.36 -8.63
CA PHE A 175 6.40 4.88 -7.61
C PHE A 175 6.99 3.53 -7.98
N LEU A 176 8.14 3.22 -7.41
CA LEU A 176 8.83 1.95 -7.63
C LEU A 176 9.00 1.18 -6.32
N THR A 177 8.89 -0.13 -6.43
CA THR A 177 9.30 -1.04 -5.36
C THR A 177 10.82 -1.14 -5.36
N VAL A 178 11.44 -0.79 -4.25
CA VAL A 178 12.88 -0.89 -4.02
C VAL A 178 13.12 -1.99 -3.00
N SER A 179 13.98 -2.94 -3.31
CA SER A 179 14.28 -4.05 -2.42
C SER A 179 15.70 -3.94 -1.86
N PHE A 180 15.83 -4.22 -0.57
CA PHE A 180 17.10 -4.42 0.10
C PHE A 180 17.32 -5.90 0.36
N SER A 181 18.56 -6.39 0.24
CA SER A 181 18.87 -7.80 0.57
C SER A 181 20.30 -8.01 1.01
N ARG A 182 20.47 -8.91 2.00
CA ARG A 182 21.77 -9.43 2.44
C ARG A 182 21.68 -10.93 2.72
N PHE A 183 22.65 -11.69 2.27
CA PHE A 183 22.74 -13.13 2.57
C PHE A 183 23.03 -13.42 4.03
N SER A 184 23.81 -12.56 4.66
CA SER A 184 24.18 -12.65 6.08
C SER A 184 24.19 -11.24 6.65
N PRO A 185 23.02 -10.70 7.00
CA PRO A 185 22.92 -9.35 7.56
C PRO A 185 23.64 -9.28 8.90
N LYS A 186 24.35 -8.17 9.12
CA LYS A 186 25.12 -7.94 10.33
C LYS A 186 24.57 -6.75 11.11
N PRO A 187 24.42 -6.85 12.44
CA PRO A 187 24.01 -5.71 13.26
C PRO A 187 25.15 -4.67 13.34
N ASP A 188 24.77 -3.40 13.40
CA ASP A 188 25.66 -2.27 13.72
C ASP A 188 25.28 -1.75 15.11
N LYS A 189 26.26 -1.61 16.02
CA LYS A 189 26.03 -1.18 17.40
C LYS A 189 25.42 0.21 17.53
N ARG A 190 25.54 1.06 16.49
CA ARG A 190 24.93 2.39 16.44
C ARG A 190 23.45 2.37 16.08
N VAL A 191 22.97 1.23 15.57
CA VAL A 191 21.56 1.04 15.23
C VAL A 191 20.86 0.43 16.43
N VAL A 192 19.92 1.18 16.96
CA VAL A 192 19.13 0.78 18.13
C VAL A 192 17.64 0.96 17.84
N LYS A 193 16.82 0.24 18.59
CA LYS A 193 15.38 0.46 18.58
C LYS A 193 15.08 1.83 19.19
N LEU A 194 14.18 2.59 18.56
CA LEU A 194 13.74 3.88 19.08
C LEU A 194 13.05 3.70 20.44
N ARG A 195 13.47 4.49 21.43
CA ARG A 195 12.86 4.46 22.76
C ARG A 195 11.59 5.30 22.78
N GLU A 196 10.70 4.99 23.72
CA GLU A 196 9.40 5.66 23.82
C GLU A 196 9.54 7.18 23.99
N GLU A 197 10.46 7.61 24.84
CA GLU A 197 10.75 9.03 25.10
C GLU A 197 11.31 9.78 23.89
N GLU A 198 11.83 9.07 22.90
CA GLU A 198 12.39 9.66 21.68
C GLU A 198 11.37 9.74 20.51
N LYS A 199 10.20 9.11 20.65
CA LYS A 199 9.19 9.07 19.57
C LYS A 199 8.77 10.48 19.15
N GLY A 200 8.50 11.39 20.08
CA GLY A 200 8.12 12.77 19.75
C GLY A 200 9.20 13.53 18.98
N LYS A 201 10.50 13.32 19.34
CA LYS A 201 11.63 13.89 18.59
C LYS A 201 11.69 13.30 17.17
N MET A 202 11.51 11.98 17.06
CA MET A 202 11.55 11.31 15.76
C MET A 202 10.39 11.73 14.86
N GLU A 203 9.19 11.87 15.42
CA GLU A 203 8.02 12.38 14.70
C GLU A 203 8.27 13.77 14.13
N SER A 204 8.85 14.68 14.92
CA SER A 204 9.23 16.02 14.47
C SER A 204 10.24 15.99 13.32
N LEU A 205 11.23 15.08 13.39
CA LEU A 205 12.21 14.87 12.32
C LEU A 205 11.55 14.34 11.03
N LEU A 206 10.59 13.42 11.15
CA LEU A 206 9.84 12.91 10.01
C LEU A 206 8.96 13.98 9.37
N LEU A 207 8.24 14.76 10.19
CA LEU A 207 7.42 15.87 9.71
C LEU A 207 8.26 16.88 8.93
N GLU A 208 9.43 17.26 9.42
CA GLU A 208 10.34 18.17 8.72
C GLU A 208 10.92 17.54 7.45
N TYR A 209 11.30 16.26 7.50
CA TYR A 209 11.88 15.54 6.36
C TYR A 209 10.92 15.38 5.19
N TYR A 210 9.64 15.11 5.49
CA TYR A 210 8.58 14.89 4.51
C TYR A 210 7.67 16.10 4.29
N ARG A 211 8.08 17.29 4.75
CA ARG A 211 7.25 18.50 4.66
C ARG A 211 6.78 18.86 3.25
N ASP A 212 7.60 18.52 2.25
CA ASP A 212 7.31 18.80 0.85
C ASP A 212 6.65 17.61 0.11
N TYR A 213 6.32 16.51 0.84
CA TYR A 213 5.66 15.34 0.26
C TYR A 213 4.14 15.41 0.42
N SER A 214 3.42 15.06 -0.64
CA SER A 214 1.99 14.79 -0.55
C SER A 214 1.73 13.44 0.15
N PHE A 215 0.55 13.29 0.76
CA PHE A 215 0.06 12.07 1.45
C PHE A 215 0.85 11.62 2.67
N PHE A 216 1.83 12.36 3.14
CA PHE A 216 2.57 11.98 4.34
C PHE A 216 1.67 12.05 5.58
N SER A 217 1.74 11.00 6.40
CA SER A 217 1.14 10.91 7.73
C SER A 217 2.04 10.08 8.63
N THR A 218 2.13 10.45 9.91
CA THR A 218 2.89 9.71 10.92
C THR A 218 2.08 8.60 11.59
N ASP A 219 0.80 8.44 11.27
CA ASP A 219 -0.16 7.56 11.96
C ASP A 219 0.34 6.12 12.21
N TYR A 220 1.09 5.56 11.26
CA TYR A 220 1.58 4.18 11.32
C TYR A 220 3.11 4.08 11.31
N SER A 221 3.83 5.19 11.43
CA SER A 221 5.29 5.22 11.39
C SER A 221 5.94 4.37 12.49
N PHE A 222 5.29 4.27 13.63
CA PHE A 222 5.78 3.51 14.79
C PHE A 222 5.01 2.21 15.04
N PHE A 223 4.34 1.69 14.03
CA PHE A 223 3.52 0.47 14.16
C PHE A 223 4.33 -0.71 14.69
N GLY A 224 3.77 -1.39 15.72
CA GLY A 224 4.38 -2.56 16.35
C GLY A 224 5.68 -2.28 17.08
N ASP A 225 5.99 -1.01 17.38
CA ASP A 225 7.23 -0.57 18.03
C ASP A 225 8.49 -1.04 17.32
N LYS A 226 8.46 -1.10 16.00
CA LYS A 226 9.55 -1.58 15.14
C LYS A 226 10.27 -0.44 14.41
N TYR A 227 10.50 0.68 15.10
CA TYR A 227 11.26 1.79 14.54
C TYR A 227 12.73 1.70 15.00
N TYR A 228 13.66 1.71 14.05
CA TYR A 228 15.10 1.63 14.29
C TYR A 228 15.76 2.95 13.92
N VAL A 229 16.70 3.41 14.73
CA VAL A 229 17.47 4.63 14.50
C VAL A 229 18.94 4.35 14.52
N LEU A 230 19.68 4.98 13.61
CA LEU A 230 21.13 5.03 13.64
C LEU A 230 21.55 6.35 14.29
N LYS A 231 22.38 6.25 15.31
CA LYS A 231 22.86 7.40 16.11
C LYS A 231 24.35 7.65 15.90
N GLU A 232 24.71 8.91 15.84
CA GLU A 232 26.08 9.39 16.00
C GLU A 232 26.14 10.25 17.28
N GLY A 233 26.80 9.69 18.32
CA GLY A 233 26.65 10.20 19.67
C GLY A 233 25.19 10.10 20.17
N GLN A 234 24.60 11.22 20.54
CA GLN A 234 23.20 11.31 20.98
C GLN A 234 22.24 11.73 19.86
N GLU A 235 22.75 11.94 18.65
CA GLU A 235 21.93 12.42 17.55
C GLU A 235 21.44 11.33 16.64
N ILE A 236 20.15 11.38 16.28
CA ILE A 236 19.57 10.52 15.28
C ILE A 236 19.95 11.06 13.89
N VAL A 237 20.71 10.26 13.13
CA VAL A 237 21.15 10.63 11.77
C VAL A 237 20.42 9.86 10.68
N ALA A 238 19.85 8.70 11.02
CA ALA A 238 18.95 7.97 10.13
C ALA A 238 17.93 7.17 10.95
N GLY A 239 16.77 6.86 10.35
CA GLY A 239 15.71 6.10 10.99
C GLY A 239 14.84 5.36 9.97
N VAL A 240 14.23 4.25 10.39
CA VAL A 240 13.33 3.45 9.57
C VAL A 240 12.38 2.63 10.42
N SER A 241 11.11 2.59 10.05
CA SER A 241 10.16 1.58 10.51
C SER A 241 10.43 0.27 9.77
N ALA A 242 10.56 -0.84 10.50
CA ALA A 242 10.91 -2.15 9.94
C ALA A 242 9.86 -3.19 10.32
N ILE A 243 8.77 -3.24 9.56
CA ILE A 243 7.58 -4.02 9.90
C ILE A 243 7.67 -5.41 9.25
N PRO A 244 7.65 -6.51 10.02
CA PRO A 244 7.62 -7.87 9.48
C PRO A 244 6.40 -8.12 8.60
N SER A 245 6.61 -8.69 7.41
CA SER A 245 5.55 -9.06 6.50
C SER A 245 5.87 -10.37 5.76
N VAL A 246 4.82 -11.04 5.30
CA VAL A 246 4.93 -12.32 4.57
C VAL A 246 3.99 -12.30 3.37
N TYR A 247 4.54 -12.59 2.19
CA TYR A 247 3.77 -12.87 0.98
C TYR A 247 3.85 -14.34 0.59
N THR A 248 2.77 -14.88 0.08
CA THR A 248 2.83 -16.04 -0.80
C THR A 248 2.86 -15.53 -2.23
N VAL A 249 3.98 -15.74 -2.92
CA VAL A 249 4.18 -15.27 -4.29
C VAL A 249 3.83 -16.42 -5.25
N TYR A 250 2.89 -16.19 -6.14
CA TYR A 250 2.42 -17.17 -7.13
C TYR A 250 3.10 -17.00 -8.48
N GLU A 251 3.41 -15.75 -8.85
CA GLU A 251 3.99 -15.42 -10.15
C GLU A 251 4.84 -14.17 -10.07
N VAL A 252 6.01 -14.20 -10.71
CA VAL A 252 6.87 -13.05 -10.96
C VAL A 252 7.09 -12.98 -12.47
N PRO A 253 6.79 -11.88 -13.15
CA PRO A 253 6.85 -11.80 -14.60
C PRO A 253 8.28 -11.81 -15.16
N GLY A 254 8.41 -12.25 -16.41
CA GLY A 254 9.65 -12.22 -17.17
C GLY A 254 10.64 -13.34 -16.84
N ILE A 255 11.76 -13.37 -17.56
CA ILE A 255 12.77 -14.44 -17.45
C ILE A 255 13.42 -14.49 -16.06
N TRP A 256 13.69 -13.34 -15.47
CA TRP A 256 14.19 -13.25 -14.10
C TRP A 256 13.16 -13.72 -13.08
N GLY A 257 11.87 -13.46 -13.34
CA GLY A 257 10.78 -14.01 -12.55
C GLY A 257 10.77 -15.54 -12.55
N TRP A 258 10.94 -16.16 -13.72
CA TRP A 258 11.07 -17.62 -13.82
C TRP A 258 12.27 -18.13 -13.01
N VAL A 259 13.44 -17.48 -13.13
CA VAL A 259 14.63 -17.81 -12.34
C VAL A 259 14.36 -17.70 -10.85
N MET A 260 13.73 -16.61 -10.40
CA MET A 260 13.36 -16.39 -9.00
C MET A 260 12.39 -17.45 -8.48
N MET A 261 11.41 -17.86 -9.29
CA MET A 261 10.37 -18.82 -8.87
C MET A 261 10.84 -20.28 -8.92
N LYS A 262 11.70 -20.65 -9.87
CA LYS A 262 12.02 -22.05 -10.15
C LYS A 262 13.46 -22.46 -9.84
N VAL A 263 14.42 -21.54 -9.94
CA VAL A 263 15.86 -21.83 -9.77
C VAL A 263 16.36 -21.42 -8.40
N LEU A 264 16.17 -20.16 -8.02
CA LEU A 264 16.74 -19.63 -6.78
C LEU A 264 16.27 -20.35 -5.51
N PRO A 265 15.00 -20.75 -5.37
CA PRO A 265 14.55 -21.45 -4.16
C PRO A 265 15.20 -22.82 -3.94
N LYS A 266 15.75 -23.42 -5.01
CA LYS A 266 16.47 -24.71 -4.91
C LYS A 266 17.89 -24.58 -4.38
N THR A 267 18.44 -23.36 -4.38
CA THR A 267 19.78 -23.09 -3.85
C THR A 267 19.70 -22.64 -2.39
N PRO A 268 20.40 -23.27 -1.44
CA PRO A 268 20.31 -22.95 -0.01
C PRO A 268 20.60 -21.48 0.30
N TYR A 269 21.49 -20.87 -0.50
CA TYR A 269 21.93 -19.50 -0.31
C TYR A 269 20.86 -18.47 -0.73
N PHE A 270 20.30 -18.60 -1.93
CA PHE A 270 19.28 -17.65 -2.42
C PHE A 270 17.92 -17.87 -1.77
N ARG A 271 17.60 -19.09 -1.32
CA ARG A 271 16.39 -19.37 -0.56
C ARG A 271 16.23 -18.49 0.67
N ARG A 272 17.33 -17.98 1.25
CA ARG A 272 17.30 -17.03 2.38
C ARG A 272 16.72 -15.67 1.96
N LEU A 273 16.98 -15.23 0.72
CA LEU A 273 16.52 -13.94 0.21
C LEU A 273 15.09 -14.01 -0.33
N PHE A 274 14.74 -15.12 -0.97
CA PHE A 274 13.46 -15.27 -1.64
C PHE A 274 12.98 -16.71 -1.64
N ARG A 275 11.83 -16.94 -1.00
CA ARG A 275 11.11 -18.23 -0.98
C ARG A 275 9.66 -17.98 -1.38
N PRO A 276 9.23 -18.32 -2.60
CA PRO A 276 7.91 -17.95 -3.11
C PRO A 276 6.73 -18.34 -2.22
N GLY A 277 6.71 -19.56 -1.67
CA GLY A 277 5.62 -20.02 -0.81
C GLY A 277 5.51 -19.30 0.52
N GLU A 278 6.61 -18.68 0.97
CA GLU A 278 6.70 -17.92 2.22
C GLU A 278 7.79 -16.84 2.07
N PHE A 279 7.51 -15.82 1.30
CA PHE A 279 8.43 -14.71 1.12
C PHE A 279 8.36 -13.77 2.32
N ARG A 280 9.30 -13.93 3.24
CA ARG A 280 9.44 -13.13 4.45
C ARG A 280 10.34 -11.93 4.18
N TYR A 281 9.85 -10.73 4.53
CA TYR A 281 10.60 -9.49 4.34
C TYR A 281 10.18 -8.46 5.39
N LEU A 282 11.03 -7.45 5.58
CA LEU A 282 10.67 -6.25 6.33
C LEU A 282 10.10 -5.20 5.38
N VAL A 283 9.01 -4.60 5.78
CA VAL A 283 8.55 -3.35 5.16
C VAL A 283 9.36 -2.21 5.78
N PHE A 284 10.13 -1.53 4.96
CA PHE A 284 10.81 -0.30 5.35
C PHE A 284 9.91 0.89 5.04
N ASP A 285 9.50 1.59 6.08
CA ASP A 285 8.59 2.73 6.00
C ASP A 285 9.12 3.91 6.84
N ALA A 286 8.58 5.09 6.64
CA ALA A 286 8.97 6.31 7.36
C ALA A 286 10.51 6.46 7.46
N ILE A 287 11.19 6.34 6.30
CA ILE A 287 12.65 6.41 6.20
C ILE A 287 13.08 7.86 6.43
N TYR A 288 13.89 8.07 7.46
CA TYR A 288 14.55 9.34 7.74
C TYR A 288 16.03 9.24 7.45
N CYS A 289 16.62 10.28 6.89
CA CYS A 289 18.05 10.39 6.74
C CYS A 289 18.48 11.86 6.75
N ARG A 290 19.38 12.21 7.67
CA ARG A 290 20.00 13.54 7.65
C ARG A 290 20.75 13.74 6.33
N LYS A 291 20.63 14.92 5.74
CA LYS A 291 21.32 15.28 4.50
C LYS A 291 22.83 15.00 4.61
N GLY A 292 23.38 14.31 3.62
CA GLY A 292 24.78 13.90 3.58
C GLY A 292 25.10 12.57 4.29
N HIS A 293 24.14 11.93 4.96
CA HIS A 293 24.32 10.65 5.66
C HIS A 293 23.64 9.47 4.94
N GLU A 294 23.21 9.65 3.69
CA GLU A 294 22.45 8.66 2.92
C GLU A 294 23.20 7.33 2.76
N TYR A 295 24.54 7.35 2.76
CA TYR A 295 25.37 6.13 2.74
C TYR A 295 25.16 5.23 3.95
N LEU A 296 24.63 5.75 5.05
CA LEU A 296 24.31 4.99 6.26
C LEU A 296 23.01 4.17 6.14
N LEU A 297 22.12 4.49 5.19
CA LEU A 297 20.87 3.76 5.03
C LEU A 297 21.08 2.27 4.80
N ALA A 298 22.11 1.88 4.02
CA ALA A 298 22.44 0.46 3.84
C ALA A 298 22.74 -0.25 5.16
N LYS A 299 23.46 0.40 6.07
CA LYS A 299 23.79 -0.14 7.40
C LYS A 299 22.56 -0.20 8.32
N LEU A 300 21.71 0.82 8.26
CA LEU A 300 20.46 0.86 9.00
C LEU A 300 19.54 -0.29 8.58
N PHE A 301 19.31 -0.49 7.28
CA PHE A 301 18.49 -1.57 6.74
C PHE A 301 19.08 -2.95 7.06
N GLU A 302 20.39 -3.11 6.92
CA GLU A 302 21.08 -4.35 7.23
C GLU A 302 20.96 -4.71 8.71
N SER A 303 21.16 -3.72 9.59
CA SER A 303 21.05 -3.93 11.04
C SER A 303 19.62 -4.25 11.46
N ALA A 304 18.61 -3.57 10.91
CA ALA A 304 17.21 -3.88 11.16
C ALA A 304 16.88 -5.33 10.70
N CYS A 305 17.37 -5.74 9.52
CA CYS A 305 17.23 -7.12 9.05
C CYS A 305 17.90 -8.12 10.00
N ALA A 306 19.12 -7.84 10.46
CA ALA A 306 19.85 -8.71 11.38
C ALA A 306 19.11 -8.87 12.71
N THR A 307 18.62 -7.76 13.27
CA THR A 307 17.91 -7.75 14.56
C THR A 307 16.59 -8.49 14.50
N GLU A 308 15.85 -8.36 13.40
CA GLU A 308 14.52 -9.00 13.23
C GLU A 308 14.61 -10.42 12.62
N GLY A 309 15.81 -10.91 12.25
CA GLY A 309 15.99 -12.24 11.64
C GLY A 309 15.50 -12.33 10.20
N PHE A 310 15.60 -11.25 9.44
CA PHE A 310 15.23 -11.17 8.04
C PHE A 310 16.45 -10.95 7.14
N HIS A 311 16.32 -11.32 5.88
CA HIS A 311 17.37 -11.16 4.87
C HIS A 311 17.01 -10.15 3.78
N THR A 312 15.75 -9.74 3.76
CA THR A 312 15.16 -8.88 2.71
C THR A 312 14.28 -7.82 3.33
N GLY A 313 14.31 -6.63 2.74
CA GLY A 313 13.37 -5.54 3.02
C GLY A 313 12.83 -4.95 1.72
N LEU A 314 11.62 -4.41 1.76
CA LEU A 314 10.98 -3.71 0.66
C LEU A 314 10.54 -2.31 1.11
N THR A 315 10.64 -1.35 0.21
CA THR A 315 10.05 -0.01 0.36
C THR A 315 9.49 0.45 -0.97
N TRP A 316 8.54 1.37 -0.95
CA TRP A 316 7.91 1.95 -2.12
C TRP A 316 8.18 3.44 -2.13
N LEU A 317 8.79 3.93 -3.19
CA LEU A 317 9.26 5.31 -3.27
C LEU A 317 8.79 5.94 -4.57
N ASP A 318 8.27 7.17 -4.48
CA ASP A 318 8.02 8.01 -5.65
C ASP A 318 9.30 8.10 -6.49
N ASP A 319 9.22 7.77 -7.77
CA ASP A 319 10.37 7.63 -8.68
C ASP A 319 11.04 8.97 -9.03
N HIS A 320 10.40 10.08 -8.73
CA HIS A 320 10.95 11.43 -8.84
C HIS A 320 11.42 12.01 -7.50
N SER A 321 11.24 11.27 -6.38
CA SER A 321 11.63 11.78 -5.07
C SER A 321 13.16 11.85 -4.89
N GLN A 322 13.61 12.82 -4.08
CA GLN A 322 15.03 12.92 -3.74
C GLN A 322 15.52 11.66 -3.01
N LEU A 323 14.70 11.09 -2.12
CA LEU A 323 15.03 9.87 -1.38
C LEU A 323 15.29 8.70 -2.35
N TYR A 324 14.41 8.49 -3.34
CA TYR A 324 14.60 7.45 -4.35
C TYR A 324 15.92 7.65 -5.11
N ASN A 325 16.18 8.87 -5.58
CA ASN A 325 17.39 9.18 -6.34
C ASN A 325 18.67 8.91 -5.52
N LYS A 326 18.70 9.29 -4.25
CA LYS A 326 19.82 9.05 -3.34
C LYS A 326 20.03 7.57 -3.05
N ILE A 327 18.94 6.82 -2.82
CA ILE A 327 19.03 5.37 -2.62
C ILE A 327 19.56 4.69 -3.90
N ARG A 328 19.05 5.06 -5.06
CA ARG A 328 19.45 4.47 -6.33
C ARG A 328 20.93 4.68 -6.64
N THR A 329 21.47 5.85 -6.35
CA THR A 329 22.86 6.23 -6.71
C THR A 329 23.89 5.93 -5.64
N GLY A 330 23.51 5.97 -4.35
CA GLY A 330 24.45 5.97 -3.23
C GLY A 330 24.34 4.77 -2.27
N VAL A 331 23.25 3.99 -2.34
CA VAL A 331 23.00 2.92 -1.36
C VAL A 331 23.13 1.53 -1.99
N LYS A 332 23.97 0.68 -1.39
CA LYS A 332 24.15 -0.71 -1.84
C LYS A 332 22.96 -1.57 -1.40
N MET A 333 21.96 -1.70 -2.26
CA MET A 333 20.69 -2.38 -1.96
C MET A 333 20.77 -3.92 -2.00
N GLY A 334 21.73 -4.51 -2.69
CA GLY A 334 21.95 -5.95 -2.75
C GLY A 334 21.44 -6.63 -4.02
N ALA A 335 21.51 -7.98 -4.04
CA ALA A 335 21.27 -8.77 -5.24
C ALA A 335 19.81 -8.73 -5.70
N LEU A 336 18.87 -8.82 -4.76
CA LEU A 336 17.44 -8.86 -5.10
C LEU A 336 16.97 -7.61 -5.83
N ASN A 337 17.48 -6.43 -5.47
CA ASN A 337 17.13 -5.18 -6.15
C ASN A 337 17.51 -5.14 -7.64
N ARG A 338 18.58 -5.83 -8.01
CA ARG A 338 19.01 -5.94 -9.41
C ARG A 338 18.16 -6.92 -10.22
N MET A 339 17.55 -7.88 -9.52
CA MET A 339 16.74 -8.94 -10.15
C MET A 339 15.28 -8.56 -10.26
N LEU A 340 14.77 -7.76 -9.31
CA LEU A 340 13.41 -7.23 -9.34
C LEU A 340 13.33 -6.09 -10.35
N ASN A 341 12.94 -6.43 -11.58
CA ASN A 341 12.53 -5.45 -12.58
C ASN A 341 11.08 -5.06 -12.32
N ALA A 342 10.85 -4.39 -11.18
CA ALA A 342 9.50 -4.02 -10.76
C ALA A 342 8.89 -3.00 -11.73
N LYS A 343 7.68 -3.29 -12.20
CA LYS A 343 6.89 -2.31 -12.94
C LYS A 343 6.43 -1.21 -11.98
N PRO A 344 6.29 0.04 -12.45
CA PRO A 344 5.84 1.12 -11.61
C PRO A 344 4.42 0.88 -11.09
N GLY A 345 4.18 1.27 -9.86
CA GLY A 345 2.86 1.53 -9.34
C GLY A 345 2.46 2.97 -9.66
N LEU A 346 1.17 3.21 -9.80
CA LEU A 346 0.58 4.49 -10.15
C LEU A 346 -0.24 5.01 -8.97
N VAL A 347 -0.12 6.29 -8.68
CA VAL A 347 -0.94 6.99 -7.69
C VAL A 347 -2.07 7.69 -8.45
N TYR A 348 -3.29 7.30 -8.15
CA TYR A 348 -4.50 7.93 -8.64
C TYR A 348 -5.17 8.69 -7.51
N SER A 349 -5.66 9.89 -7.79
CA SER A 349 -6.33 10.72 -6.80
C SER A 349 -7.59 11.35 -7.34
N ARG A 350 -8.60 11.51 -6.48
CA ARG A 350 -9.79 12.30 -6.73
C ARG A 350 -9.82 13.43 -5.71
N PHE A 351 -9.82 14.65 -6.20
CA PHE A 351 -9.89 15.86 -5.40
C PHE A 351 -11.33 16.34 -5.29
N ILE A 352 -11.82 16.51 -4.07
CA ILE A 352 -13.19 16.93 -3.78
C ILE A 352 -13.14 18.31 -3.14
N ASN A 353 -13.77 19.27 -3.79
CA ASN A 353 -13.86 20.68 -3.36
C ASN A 353 -12.50 21.39 -3.16
N LEU A 354 -11.42 20.88 -3.76
CA LEU A 354 -10.14 21.57 -3.81
C LEU A 354 -10.08 22.54 -5.01
N SER A 355 -9.52 23.71 -4.82
CA SER A 355 -9.19 24.64 -5.90
C SER A 355 -8.06 24.07 -6.78
N ASP A 356 -7.93 24.58 -8.00
CA ASP A 356 -6.87 24.14 -8.90
C ASP A 356 -5.47 24.41 -8.36
N LYS A 357 -5.27 25.54 -7.63
CA LYS A 357 -4.02 25.85 -6.94
C LYS A 357 -3.68 24.80 -5.85
N GLU A 358 -4.66 24.28 -5.12
CA GLU A 358 -4.45 23.24 -4.14
C GLU A 358 -4.12 21.88 -4.80
N LYS A 359 -4.78 21.56 -5.91
CA LYS A 359 -4.49 20.33 -6.69
C LYS A 359 -3.08 20.37 -7.27
N GLU A 360 -2.61 21.53 -7.73
CA GLU A 360 -1.26 21.71 -8.31
C GLU A 360 -0.15 21.21 -7.38
N TYR A 361 -0.31 21.38 -6.07
CA TYR A 361 0.62 20.83 -5.09
C TYR A 361 0.78 19.30 -5.23
N PHE A 362 -0.32 18.57 -5.39
CA PHE A 362 -0.31 17.11 -5.48
C PHE A 362 0.28 16.58 -6.80
N TYR A 363 0.20 17.35 -7.87
CA TYR A 363 0.85 17.01 -9.14
C TYR A 363 2.36 17.26 -9.11
N ASN A 364 2.82 18.24 -8.34
CA ASN A 364 4.23 18.67 -8.31
C ASN A 364 5.02 18.03 -7.15
N ALA A 365 4.43 17.89 -5.99
CA ALA A 365 5.07 17.28 -4.82
C ALA A 365 5.31 15.79 -5.00
N PRO A 366 6.44 15.24 -4.53
CA PRO A 366 6.61 13.79 -4.46
C PRO A 366 5.56 13.17 -3.55
N ALA A 367 5.01 12.03 -3.95
CA ALA A 367 4.04 11.31 -3.15
C ALA A 367 4.75 10.46 -2.08
N TYR A 368 4.30 10.54 -0.85
CA TYR A 368 4.68 9.58 0.17
C TYR A 368 3.89 8.29 -0.01
N ILE A 369 4.59 7.20 -0.20
CA ILE A 369 4.01 5.88 -0.38
C ILE A 369 4.26 5.08 0.89
N SER A 370 3.25 5.01 1.76
CA SER A 370 3.39 4.30 3.03
C SER A 370 3.58 2.80 2.80
N GLY A 371 4.67 2.26 3.32
CA GLY A 371 4.93 0.83 3.31
C GLY A 371 3.90 0.04 4.13
N PHE A 372 3.36 0.62 5.19
CA PHE A 372 2.27 0.03 5.97
C PHE A 372 1.06 -0.32 5.09
N ASP A 373 0.81 0.46 4.03
CA ASP A 373 -0.30 0.24 3.11
C ASP A 373 -0.08 -0.97 2.17
N PHE A 374 1.13 -1.50 2.07
CA PHE A 374 1.48 -2.68 1.26
C PHE A 374 1.73 -3.96 2.08
N SER A 375 1.59 -3.89 3.39
CA SER A 375 1.90 -5.01 4.29
C SER A 375 0.68 -5.67 4.90
#